data_f4949f7231181f8a0436329610076587
#
_entry.id   f4949f7231181f8a0436329610076587
#
_cell.length_a   1.000
_cell.length_b   1.000
_cell.length_c   1.000
_cell.angle_alpha   90.00
_cell.angle_beta   90.00
_cell.angle_gamma   90.00
#
_symmetry.space_group_name_H-M   'P 1'
#
loop_
_entity.id
_entity.type
_entity.pdbx_description
1 polymer ?
#
loop_
_entity_poly.entity_id
_entity_poly.type
_entity_poly.pdbx_seq_one_letter_code
_entity_poly.pdbx_strand_id
1 'polypeptide(L)'
;GDLSGTGLIGLQPRGVLFARRLKKELEAIKGIPIITYGELDITFHRDDFRHRPVTAPSGSTQLDFSLEGKRVVMIDDVLHTGRSIRAGLDAMLSFGRADSVQLMVLVDRRFSRELPIQPDYVGKWVDSIDGQRVKVEWKGTEAKDRILLYVSDEREAVVPPSRSTSADA
;
A
#
# COMPACT_ATOMS: atom_id res chain seq x y z
N GLY A 1 19.35 10.53 12.49
CA GLY A 1 19.33 9.25 13.18
C GLY A 1 20.05 8.18 12.36
N ASP A 2 20.61 7.21 13.04
CA ASP A 2 21.28 6.09 12.37
C ASP A 2 20.24 5.17 11.69
N LEU A 3 20.36 5.00 10.37
CA LEU A 3 19.54 4.10 9.56
C LEU A 3 20.15 2.70 9.41
N SER A 4 21.32 2.43 10.04
CA SER A 4 21.90 1.10 10.06
C SER A 4 20.93 0.13 10.74
N GLY A 5 20.74 -1.06 10.16
CA GLY A 5 19.77 -2.03 10.67
C GLY A 5 18.30 -1.67 10.45
N THR A 6 18.00 -0.63 9.63
CA THR A 6 16.63 -0.29 9.24
C THR A 6 16.34 -0.82 7.85
N GLY A 7 15.21 -1.53 7.69
CA GLY A 7 14.70 -1.98 6.40
C GLY A 7 13.46 -1.17 5.99
N LEU A 8 13.41 -0.72 4.75
CA LEU A 8 12.22 -0.13 4.16
C LEU A 8 11.44 -1.21 3.40
N ILE A 9 10.13 -1.31 3.64
CA ILE A 9 9.26 -2.27 2.97
C ILE A 9 8.08 -1.55 2.33
N GLY A 10 8.04 -1.53 1.00
CA GLY A 10 6.88 -1.02 0.25
C GLY A 10 5.80 -2.08 0.11
N LEU A 11 4.54 -1.74 0.45
CA LEU A 11 3.40 -2.61 0.23
C LEU A 11 2.94 -2.55 -1.23
N GLN A 12 2.80 -3.71 -1.86
CA GLN A 12 2.30 -3.80 -3.23
C GLN A 12 0.77 -3.65 -3.28
N PRO A 13 0.23 -3.10 -4.37
CA PRO A 13 0.94 -2.61 -5.57
C PRO A 13 1.39 -1.14 -5.48
N ARG A 14 0.77 -0.32 -4.66
CA ARG A 14 0.90 1.14 -4.75
C ARG A 14 1.93 1.74 -3.79
N GLY A 15 2.06 1.18 -2.60
CA GLY A 15 3.05 1.60 -1.61
C GLY A 15 4.49 1.50 -2.12
N VAL A 16 4.78 0.56 -3.03
CA VAL A 16 6.11 0.40 -3.64
C VAL A 16 6.52 1.60 -4.49
N LEU A 17 5.58 2.30 -5.12
CA LEU A 17 5.90 3.49 -5.93
C LEU A 17 6.41 4.63 -5.04
N PHE A 18 5.77 4.82 -3.90
CA PHE A 18 6.22 5.77 -2.89
C PHE A 18 7.54 5.34 -2.25
N ALA A 19 7.65 4.07 -1.85
CA ALA A 19 8.83 3.53 -1.18
C ALA A 19 10.10 3.61 -2.05
N ARG A 20 10.01 3.31 -3.35
CA ARG A 20 11.13 3.44 -4.30
C ARG A 20 11.61 4.88 -4.43
N ARG A 21 10.68 5.84 -4.50
CA ARG A 21 11.03 7.27 -4.56
C ARG A 21 11.67 7.73 -3.26
N LEU A 22 11.09 7.36 -2.12
CA LEU A 22 11.65 7.68 -0.82
C LEU A 22 13.07 7.13 -0.67
N LYS A 23 13.30 5.87 -1.03
CA LYS A 23 14.64 5.26 -1.02
C LYS A 23 15.62 6.09 -1.82
N LYS A 24 15.27 6.45 -3.06
CA LYS A 24 16.10 7.25 -3.96
C LYS A 24 16.47 8.60 -3.35
N GLU A 25 15.50 9.30 -2.77
CA GLU A 25 15.73 10.61 -2.13
C GLU A 25 16.61 10.48 -0.88
N LEU A 26 16.40 9.46 -0.06
CA LEU A 26 17.23 9.21 1.11
C LEU A 26 18.67 8.88 0.74
N GLU A 27 18.89 8.05 -0.29
CA GLU A 27 20.23 7.70 -0.78
C GLU A 27 20.97 8.87 -1.44
N ALA A 28 20.24 9.89 -1.90
CA ALA A 28 20.84 11.12 -2.41
C ALA A 28 21.37 12.03 -1.29
N ILE A 29 20.96 11.81 -0.04
CA ILE A 29 21.45 12.59 1.11
C ILE A 29 22.86 12.11 1.49
N LYS A 30 23.81 13.03 1.48
CA LYS A 30 25.21 12.74 1.83
C LYS A 30 25.32 12.16 3.26
N GLY A 31 25.98 11.04 3.37
CA GLY A 31 26.24 10.38 4.66
C GLY A 31 25.17 9.38 5.09
N ILE A 32 24.12 9.17 4.30
CA ILE A 32 23.19 8.05 4.52
C ILE A 32 23.77 6.79 3.86
N PRO A 33 23.83 5.65 4.58
CA PRO A 33 24.27 4.38 4.01
C PRO A 33 23.28 3.85 2.99
N ILE A 34 23.69 2.85 2.21
CA ILE A 34 22.79 2.11 1.32
C ILE A 34 21.64 1.54 2.15
N ILE A 35 20.41 1.84 1.73
CA ILE A 35 19.22 1.49 2.49
C ILE A 35 18.75 0.09 2.09
N THR A 36 18.61 -0.79 3.08
CA THR A 36 17.97 -2.09 2.91
C THR A 36 16.50 -1.88 2.50
N TYR A 37 16.10 -2.45 1.37
CA TYR A 37 14.78 -2.23 0.78
C TYR A 37 14.17 -3.54 0.29
N GLY A 38 12.86 -3.67 0.45
CA GLY A 38 12.08 -4.80 -0.07
C GLY A 38 10.66 -4.39 -0.46
N GLU A 39 9.99 -5.28 -1.16
CA GLU A 39 8.60 -5.14 -1.60
C GLU A 39 7.79 -6.34 -1.15
N LEU A 40 6.63 -6.09 -0.56
CA LEU A 40 5.80 -7.11 0.05
C LEU A 40 4.44 -7.17 -0.64
N ASP A 41 4.13 -8.30 -1.27
CA ASP A 41 2.80 -8.59 -1.79
C ASP A 41 1.89 -9.04 -0.65
N ILE A 42 0.79 -8.32 -0.47
CA ILE A 42 -0.19 -8.57 0.58
C ILE A 42 -1.49 -9.19 0.06
N THR A 43 -1.54 -9.55 -1.22
CA THR A 43 -2.77 -9.99 -1.91
C THR A 43 -3.46 -11.13 -1.17
N PHE A 44 -2.72 -12.16 -0.79
CA PHE A 44 -3.26 -13.34 -0.11
C PHE A 44 -3.53 -13.14 1.38
N HIS A 45 -3.02 -12.10 1.99
CA HIS A 45 -3.20 -11.77 3.41
C HIS A 45 -4.38 -10.81 3.66
N ARG A 46 -5.00 -10.30 2.60
CA ARG A 46 -6.16 -9.43 2.71
C ARG A 46 -7.42 -10.22 3.03
N ASP A 47 -8.22 -9.72 3.96
CA ASP A 47 -9.49 -10.32 4.38
C ASP A 47 -10.60 -10.20 3.32
N ASP A 48 -10.49 -9.24 2.38
CA ASP A 48 -11.39 -9.06 1.25
C ASP A 48 -11.01 -9.87 -0.01
N PHE A 49 -9.94 -10.68 0.06
CA PHE A 49 -9.44 -11.48 -1.07
C PHE A 49 -10.51 -12.40 -1.66
N ARG A 50 -11.36 -13.00 -0.81
CA ARG A 50 -12.41 -13.95 -1.26
C ARG A 50 -13.60 -13.27 -1.94
N HIS A 51 -13.76 -11.97 -1.79
CA HIS A 51 -14.91 -11.21 -2.28
C HIS A 51 -14.58 -10.35 -3.51
N ARG A 52 -13.33 -10.33 -3.94
CA ARG A 52 -12.91 -9.65 -5.16
C ARG A 52 -12.76 -10.65 -6.31
N PRO A 53 -13.05 -10.25 -7.57
CA PRO A 53 -12.63 -11.05 -8.71
C PRO A 53 -11.13 -11.33 -8.56
N VAL A 54 -10.73 -12.59 -8.80
CA VAL A 54 -9.32 -13.01 -8.71
C VAL A 54 -8.53 -12.19 -9.71
N THR A 55 -8.07 -11.03 -9.26
CA THR A 55 -7.07 -10.27 -10.00
C THR A 55 -5.76 -11.03 -9.79
N ALA A 56 -5.02 -11.27 -10.86
CA ALA A 56 -3.70 -11.88 -10.77
C ALA A 56 -2.88 -11.18 -9.68
N PRO A 57 -2.01 -11.90 -8.92
CA PRO A 57 -1.16 -11.29 -7.92
C PRO A 57 -0.51 -10.05 -8.50
N SER A 58 -0.59 -8.92 -7.79
CA SER A 58 -0.12 -7.63 -8.30
C SER A 58 1.40 -7.53 -8.40
N GLY A 59 2.10 -8.59 -8.01
CA GLY A 59 3.55 -8.72 -8.06
C GLY A 59 4.02 -9.94 -7.27
N SER A 60 5.31 -10.17 -7.20
CA SER A 60 5.93 -11.13 -6.29
C SER A 60 6.58 -10.36 -5.14
N THR A 61 6.52 -10.94 -3.95
CA THR A 61 7.33 -10.42 -2.82
C THR A 61 8.80 -10.47 -3.20
N GLN A 62 9.48 -9.34 -3.03
CA GLN A 62 10.92 -9.18 -3.25
C GLN A 62 11.54 -8.71 -1.93
N LEU A 63 11.88 -9.66 -1.08
CA LEU A 63 12.44 -9.43 0.25
C LEU A 63 13.66 -10.33 0.42
N ASP A 64 14.81 -9.86 -0.09
CA ASP A 64 16.06 -10.63 -0.17
C ASP A 64 16.87 -10.57 1.14
N PHE A 65 16.24 -10.17 2.25
CA PHE A 65 16.86 -10.08 3.57
C PHE A 65 15.92 -10.54 4.68
N SER A 66 16.49 -11.07 5.75
CA SER A 66 15.73 -11.41 6.95
C SER A 66 15.32 -10.15 7.72
N LEU A 67 14.11 -10.16 8.27
CA LEU A 67 13.62 -9.11 9.17
C LEU A 67 14.05 -9.30 10.62
N GLU A 68 14.66 -10.46 10.93
CA GLU A 68 15.06 -10.78 12.31
C GLU A 68 15.96 -9.69 12.89
N GLY A 69 15.55 -9.13 14.02
CA GLY A 69 16.29 -8.11 14.75
C GLY A 69 16.40 -6.75 14.04
N LYS A 70 15.64 -6.51 12.97
CA LYS A 70 15.68 -5.23 12.24
C LYS A 70 14.58 -4.29 12.69
N ARG A 71 14.87 -3.00 12.61
CA ARG A 71 13.83 -1.97 12.59
C ARG A 71 13.26 -1.90 11.19
N VAL A 72 11.95 -1.94 11.05
CA VAL A 72 11.27 -1.90 9.76
C VAL A 72 10.43 -0.64 9.65
N VAL A 73 10.49 0.04 8.50
CA VAL A 73 9.53 1.06 8.12
C VAL A 73 8.67 0.49 6.99
N MET A 74 7.42 0.18 7.31
CA MET A 74 6.40 -0.25 6.35
C MET A 74 5.83 0.99 5.65
N ILE A 75 5.72 0.93 4.33
CA ILE A 75 5.38 2.10 3.50
C ILE A 75 4.19 1.79 2.61
N ASP A 76 3.17 2.64 2.69
CA ASP A 76 2.01 2.61 1.79
C ASP A 76 1.70 4.01 1.26
N ASP A 77 0.94 4.11 0.15
CA ASP A 77 0.56 5.41 -0.41
C ASP A 77 -0.61 6.05 0.35
N VAL A 78 -1.65 5.28 0.68
CA VAL A 78 -2.87 5.79 1.32
C VAL A 78 -3.31 4.89 2.48
N LEU A 79 -3.25 5.42 3.68
CA LEU A 79 -3.85 4.78 4.83
C LEU A 79 -5.34 5.14 4.91
N HIS A 80 -6.20 4.13 4.80
CA HIS A 80 -7.65 4.25 4.89
C HIS A 80 -8.16 3.49 6.12
N THR A 81 -8.69 2.28 5.93
CA THR A 81 -9.26 1.48 7.03
C THR A 81 -8.22 0.82 7.93
N GLY A 82 -6.99 0.67 7.45
CA GLY A 82 -5.90 -0.07 8.11
C GLY A 82 -5.78 -1.54 7.68
N ARG A 83 -6.72 -2.07 6.87
CA ARG A 83 -6.73 -3.49 6.48
C ARG A 83 -5.50 -3.90 5.67
N SER A 84 -5.01 -3.05 4.77
CA SER A 84 -3.77 -3.31 4.03
C SER A 84 -2.56 -3.41 4.95
N ILE A 85 -2.50 -2.55 5.96
CA ILE A 85 -1.39 -2.55 6.93
C ILE A 85 -1.45 -3.83 7.79
N ARG A 86 -2.63 -4.25 8.24
CA ARG A 86 -2.80 -5.52 8.95
C ARG A 86 -2.31 -6.69 8.10
N ALA A 87 -2.72 -6.74 6.84
CA ALA A 87 -2.26 -7.77 5.90
C ALA A 87 -0.74 -7.74 5.71
N GLY A 88 -0.13 -6.56 5.67
CA GLY A 88 1.31 -6.39 5.62
C GLY A 88 2.02 -6.91 6.86
N LEU A 89 1.49 -6.63 8.05
CA LEU A 89 2.03 -7.15 9.31
C LEU A 89 1.97 -8.68 9.35
N ASP A 90 0.85 -9.28 8.91
CA ASP A 90 0.69 -10.73 8.85
C ASP A 90 1.69 -11.36 7.85
N ALA A 91 1.84 -10.76 6.67
CA ALA A 91 2.75 -11.25 5.63
C ALA A 91 4.22 -11.19 6.05
N MET A 92 4.61 -10.15 6.80
CA MET A 92 5.98 -9.97 7.30
C MET A 92 6.46 -11.11 8.20
N LEU A 93 5.56 -11.78 8.94
CA LEU A 93 5.91 -12.85 9.88
C LEU A 93 6.64 -14.02 9.19
N SER A 94 6.43 -14.22 7.90
CA SER A 94 7.11 -15.25 7.11
C SER A 94 8.60 -14.95 6.84
N PHE A 95 9.05 -13.71 7.10
CA PHE A 95 10.41 -13.24 6.81
C PHE A 95 11.26 -12.96 8.05
N GLY A 96 10.76 -13.30 9.22
CA GLY A 96 11.44 -13.13 10.51
C GLY A 96 10.75 -12.12 11.41
N ARG A 97 11.21 -12.05 12.65
CA ARG A 97 10.68 -11.15 13.67
C ARG A 97 11.45 -9.84 13.67
N ALA A 98 10.80 -8.77 13.22
CA ALA A 98 11.33 -7.42 13.36
C ALA A 98 11.36 -6.97 14.83
N ASP A 99 12.37 -6.21 15.23
CA ASP A 99 12.44 -5.60 16.58
C ASP A 99 11.36 -4.53 16.75
N SER A 100 11.12 -3.77 15.68
CA SER A 100 10.05 -2.77 15.66
C SER A 100 9.55 -2.55 14.23
N VAL A 101 8.28 -2.17 14.12
CA VAL A 101 7.67 -1.79 12.85
C VAL A 101 7.06 -0.41 13.02
N GLN A 102 7.50 0.52 12.19
CA GLN A 102 6.94 1.86 12.05
C GLN A 102 6.17 1.94 10.73
N LEU A 103 5.15 2.77 10.68
CA LEU A 103 4.32 2.96 9.50
C LEU A 103 4.54 4.35 8.89
N MET A 104 4.86 4.38 7.61
CA MET A 104 4.95 5.61 6.83
C MET A 104 3.91 5.60 5.72
N VAL A 105 3.14 6.68 5.60
CA VAL A 105 2.15 6.84 4.54
C VAL A 105 2.25 8.21 3.89
N LEU A 106 2.03 8.27 2.58
CA LEU A 106 1.96 9.55 1.90
C LEU A 106 0.69 10.30 2.29
N VAL A 107 -0.45 9.60 2.35
CA VAL A 107 -1.74 10.19 2.73
C VAL A 107 -2.37 9.38 3.85
N ASP A 108 -2.73 10.06 4.93
CA ASP A 108 -3.60 9.52 5.97
C ASP A 108 -5.03 10.07 5.79
N ARG A 109 -5.98 9.19 5.48
CA ARG A 109 -7.42 9.51 5.45
C ARG A 109 -7.98 9.42 6.85
N ARG A 110 -8.22 10.58 7.48
CA ARG A 110 -8.81 10.63 8.82
C ARG A 110 -10.30 10.25 8.78
N PHE A 111 -10.81 9.81 9.91
CA PHE A 111 -12.23 9.47 10.17
C PHE A 111 -12.79 8.23 9.45
N SER A 112 -11.95 7.45 8.81
CA SER A 112 -12.37 6.23 8.10
C SER A 112 -11.65 4.96 8.58
N ARG A 113 -11.04 5.03 9.77
CA ARG A 113 -10.29 3.91 10.34
C ARG A 113 -11.21 2.83 10.87
N GLU A 114 -10.98 1.56 10.50
CA GLU A 114 -11.69 0.39 11.00
C GLU A 114 -10.84 -0.44 11.97
N LEU A 115 -9.52 -0.32 11.88
CA LEU A 115 -8.56 -1.00 12.75
C LEU A 115 -7.74 0.02 13.55
N PRO A 116 -7.25 -0.30 14.76
CA PRO A 116 -6.52 0.62 15.62
C PRO A 116 -5.06 0.79 15.13
N ILE A 117 -4.91 1.28 13.90
CA ILE A 117 -3.62 1.49 13.22
C ILE A 117 -3.42 2.99 13.03
N GLN A 118 -2.27 3.48 13.46
CA GLN A 118 -1.84 4.85 13.29
C GLN A 118 -0.47 4.90 12.63
N PRO A 119 -0.22 5.83 11.71
CA PRO A 119 1.09 5.99 11.10
C PRO A 119 2.02 6.80 12.00
N ASP A 120 3.31 6.47 11.95
CA ASP A 120 4.40 7.23 12.59
C ASP A 120 4.80 8.43 11.73
N TYR A 121 4.73 8.27 10.41
CA TYR A 121 5.13 9.30 9.44
C TYR A 121 4.02 9.52 8.43
N VAL A 122 3.60 10.79 8.26
CA VAL A 122 2.51 11.19 7.37
C VAL A 122 2.94 12.33 6.48
N GLY A 123 2.83 12.15 5.17
CA GLY A 123 3.06 13.23 4.22
C GLY A 123 1.92 14.26 4.21
N LYS A 124 0.66 13.81 4.17
CA LYS A 124 -0.53 14.64 4.12
C LYS A 124 -1.72 14.02 4.84
N TRP A 125 -2.39 14.77 5.69
CA TRP A 125 -3.70 14.40 6.23
C TRP A 125 -4.81 14.86 5.28
N VAL A 126 -5.79 14.01 5.06
CA VAL A 126 -6.97 14.31 4.26
C VAL A 126 -8.21 13.92 5.05
N ASP A 127 -9.07 14.89 5.29
CA ASP A 127 -10.39 14.66 5.86
C ASP A 127 -11.33 14.23 4.73
N SER A 128 -11.74 12.98 4.76
CA SER A 128 -12.64 12.43 3.75
C SER A 128 -13.89 11.88 4.44
N ILE A 129 -15.04 12.19 3.87
CA ILE A 129 -16.34 11.67 4.29
C ILE A 129 -16.66 10.39 3.49
N ASP A 130 -17.72 9.71 3.89
CA ASP A 130 -18.23 8.53 3.18
C ASP A 130 -18.55 8.86 1.73
N GLY A 131 -18.24 7.93 0.81
CA GLY A 131 -18.39 8.11 -0.62
C GLY A 131 -17.22 8.85 -1.30
N GLN A 132 -16.33 9.48 -0.55
CA GLN A 132 -15.12 10.07 -1.11
C GLN A 132 -13.98 9.07 -1.19
N ARG A 133 -13.16 9.18 -2.23
CA ARG A 133 -11.97 8.36 -2.44
C ARG A 133 -10.73 9.23 -2.62
N VAL A 134 -9.61 8.71 -2.15
CA VAL A 134 -8.29 9.31 -2.38
C VAL A 134 -7.52 8.42 -3.33
N LYS A 135 -6.92 9.01 -4.35
CA LYS A 135 -6.01 8.35 -5.29
C LYS A 135 -4.73 9.14 -5.38
N VAL A 136 -3.61 8.45 -5.25
CA VAL A 136 -2.29 9.00 -5.56
C VAL A 136 -1.91 8.58 -6.98
N GLU A 137 -1.52 9.54 -7.79
CA GLU A 137 -1.00 9.30 -9.14
C GLU A 137 0.48 9.64 -9.20
N TRP A 138 1.24 8.82 -9.91
CA TRP A 138 2.68 8.92 -10.00
C TRP A 138 3.11 9.09 -11.44
N LYS A 139 3.96 10.09 -11.71
CA LYS A 139 4.61 10.24 -13.02
C LYS A 139 5.44 8.99 -13.34
N GLY A 140 5.16 8.40 -14.50
CA GLY A 140 5.78 7.13 -14.95
C GLY A 140 4.76 6.01 -15.09
N THR A 141 3.73 5.96 -14.23
CA THR A 141 2.54 5.10 -14.37
C THR A 141 1.33 5.92 -14.80
N GLU A 142 1.27 7.17 -14.37
CA GLU A 142 0.26 8.15 -14.76
C GLU A 142 0.91 9.41 -15.36
N ALA A 143 0.09 10.35 -15.83
CA ALA A 143 0.57 11.55 -16.53
C ALA A 143 1.40 12.50 -15.64
N LYS A 144 1.08 12.56 -14.34
CA LYS A 144 1.74 13.46 -13.38
C LYS A 144 1.60 13.00 -11.94
N ASP A 145 2.46 13.55 -11.09
CA ASP A 145 2.36 13.37 -9.64
C ASP A 145 1.24 14.23 -9.08
N ARG A 146 0.25 13.60 -8.43
CA ARG A 146 -0.83 14.32 -7.74
C ARG A 146 -1.58 13.42 -6.75
N ILE A 147 -2.22 14.07 -5.80
CA ILE A 147 -3.19 13.46 -4.89
C ILE A 147 -4.57 13.96 -5.29
N LEU A 148 -5.49 13.06 -5.56
CA LEU A 148 -6.86 13.36 -5.95
C LEU A 148 -7.80 12.95 -4.81
N LEU A 149 -8.71 13.86 -4.45
CA LEU A 149 -9.89 13.56 -3.65
C LEU A 149 -11.10 13.69 -4.58
N TYR A 150 -11.91 12.63 -4.70
CA TYR A 150 -13.07 12.61 -5.59
C TYR A 150 -14.21 11.78 -4.99
N VAL A 151 -15.42 12.06 -5.45
CA VAL A 151 -16.60 11.25 -5.11
C VAL A 151 -16.69 10.13 -6.12
N SER A 152 -16.79 8.88 -5.66
CA SER A 152 -17.09 7.75 -6.54
C SER A 152 -18.58 7.74 -6.82
N ASP A 153 -18.99 8.07 -8.06
CA ASP A 153 -20.35 7.77 -8.50
C ASP A 153 -20.51 6.24 -8.60
N GLU A 154 -21.26 5.66 -7.68
CA GLU A 154 -21.54 4.22 -7.68
C GLU A 154 -22.45 3.78 -8.84
N ARG A 155 -22.78 4.67 -9.79
CA ARG A 155 -23.71 4.40 -10.88
C ARG A 155 -23.11 3.70 -12.09
N GLU A 156 -21.79 3.46 -12.16
CA GLU A 156 -21.14 2.83 -13.32
C GLU A 156 -20.93 1.30 -13.23
N ALA A 157 -21.44 0.61 -12.24
CA ALA A 157 -21.11 -0.80 -12.02
C ALA A 157 -22.30 -1.76 -11.99
N VAL A 158 -23.35 -1.55 -12.81
CA VAL A 158 -24.33 -2.61 -13.08
C VAL A 158 -24.73 -2.59 -14.54
N VAL A 159 -23.91 -3.17 -15.40
CA VAL A 159 -24.37 -3.72 -16.68
C VAL A 159 -24.77 -5.16 -16.42
N PRO A 160 -26.06 -5.52 -16.37
CA PRO A 160 -26.46 -6.92 -16.25
C PRO A 160 -26.02 -7.67 -17.52
N PRO A 161 -25.57 -8.93 -17.40
CA PRO A 161 -25.21 -9.72 -18.56
C PRO A 161 -26.43 -9.85 -19.49
N SER A 162 -26.24 -9.52 -20.75
CA SER A 162 -27.23 -9.73 -21.79
C SER A 162 -27.65 -11.20 -21.83
N ARG A 163 -28.91 -11.47 -21.58
CA ARG A 163 -29.49 -12.81 -21.80
C ARG A 163 -29.40 -13.10 -23.30
N SER A 164 -28.57 -14.07 -23.67
CA SER A 164 -28.65 -14.66 -24.99
C SER A 164 -29.98 -15.44 -25.07
N THR A 165 -30.95 -14.94 -25.76
CA THR A 165 -32.10 -15.70 -26.23
C THR A 165 -31.61 -16.62 -27.35
N SER A 166 -31.39 -17.88 -27.00
CA SER A 166 -31.39 -18.94 -28.00
C SER A 166 -32.83 -19.17 -28.40
N ALA A 167 -33.18 -18.71 -29.61
CA ALA A 167 -34.40 -19.15 -30.26
C ALA A 167 -34.10 -20.46 -30.95
N ASP A 168 -34.70 -21.53 -30.44
CA ASP A 168 -34.84 -22.78 -31.17
C ASP A 168 -35.87 -22.61 -32.31
N ALA A 169 -35.51 -23.06 -33.45
CA ALA A 169 -36.40 -23.55 -34.49
C ALA A 169 -35.85 -24.83 -35.11
#